data_2fc7a57c96e50f1ed882b88c110c80a7
#
_entry.id   2fc7a57c96e50f1ed882b88c110c80a7
#
_cell.length_a   1.000
_cell.length_b   1.000
_cell.length_c   1.000
_cell.angle_alpha   90.00
_cell.angle_beta   90.00
_cell.angle_gamma   90.00
#
_symmetry.space_group_name_H-M   'P 1'
#
loop_
_entity.id
_entity.type
_entity.pdbx_description
1 polymer ?
#
loop_
_entity_poly.entity_id
_entity_poly.type
_entity_poly.pdbx_seq_one_letter_code
_entity_poly.pdbx_strand_id
1 'polypeptide(L)'
;MANNRVESTNWPVFVLLTGRCEPDLLFLYDKVENMTDLEDKQMPKMAEDGIHAGFPSPATDYMTQAIDLNRELVKHPAATFYGRVVGDSMIDAGVEEGDILVIDKALEAQDGDMAVCFVDGEFTLKYLKFHEGGLTLVPANEKYPSIEVGDGSDFMMWGVVTYVIKKVR
;
A
#
# COMPACT_ATOMS: atom_id res chain seq x y z
N MET A 1 -10.95 38.86 -18.51
CA MET A 1 -10.82 38.39 -17.11
C MET A 1 -11.50 37.02 -17.03
N ALA A 2 -10.76 35.96 -17.25
CA ALA A 2 -11.27 34.59 -17.26
C ALA A 2 -10.73 33.88 -16.01
N ASN A 3 -11.66 33.46 -15.16
CA ASN A 3 -11.42 32.84 -13.87
C ASN A 3 -11.24 31.33 -14.11
N ASN A 4 -9.99 30.84 -14.13
CA ASN A 4 -9.71 29.41 -14.18
C ASN A 4 -9.81 28.84 -12.75
N ARG A 5 -10.96 28.26 -12.44
CA ARG A 5 -11.09 27.32 -11.33
C ARG A 5 -10.57 25.96 -11.79
N VAL A 6 -9.46 25.56 -11.24
CA VAL A 6 -8.99 24.17 -11.30
C VAL A 6 -9.85 23.38 -10.32
N GLU A 7 -10.76 22.59 -10.83
CA GLU A 7 -11.48 21.59 -10.06
C GLU A 7 -10.52 20.43 -9.73
N SER A 8 -10.32 20.21 -8.43
CA SER A 8 -9.59 19.06 -7.90
C SER A 8 -10.42 17.79 -8.12
N THR A 9 -10.11 17.06 -9.17
CA THR A 9 -10.67 15.74 -9.41
C THR A 9 -10.08 14.74 -8.44
N ASN A 10 -10.90 14.32 -7.48
CA ASN A 10 -10.60 13.29 -6.49
C ASN A 10 -10.75 11.92 -7.18
N TRP A 11 -9.62 11.30 -7.57
CA TRP A 11 -9.62 9.98 -8.19
C TRP A 11 -9.30 8.90 -7.13
N PRO A 12 -10.17 7.93 -6.87
CA PRO A 12 -9.79 6.71 -6.19
C PRO A 12 -9.12 5.78 -7.21
N VAL A 13 -7.81 5.77 -7.25
CA VAL A 13 -7.06 4.95 -8.19
C VAL A 13 -6.76 3.59 -7.55
N PHE A 14 -7.43 2.56 -8.04
CA PHE A 14 -7.01 1.18 -7.89
C PHE A 14 -5.95 0.93 -8.97
N VAL A 15 -4.67 1.04 -8.64
CA VAL A 15 -3.59 0.76 -9.59
C VAL A 15 -3.25 -0.72 -9.52
N LEU A 16 -3.64 -1.46 -10.55
CA LEU A 16 -3.04 -2.75 -10.88
C LEU A 16 -1.61 -2.47 -11.36
N LEU A 17 -0.61 -2.92 -10.61
CA LEU A 17 0.81 -2.84 -10.98
C LEU A 17 1.14 -3.90 -12.06
N THR A 18 0.41 -3.86 -13.16
CA THR A 18 0.76 -4.59 -14.39
C THR A 18 1.11 -3.56 -15.43
N GLY A 19 2.31 -3.62 -15.98
CA GLY A 19 2.89 -2.66 -16.92
C GLY A 19 2.16 -2.51 -18.27
N ARG A 20 0.83 -2.36 -18.26
CA ARG A 20 0.02 -1.98 -19.42
C ARG A 20 -1.15 -1.12 -18.99
N CYS A 21 -1.15 0.12 -19.42
CA CYS A 21 -2.30 1.01 -19.38
C CYS A 21 -3.30 0.54 -20.46
N GLU A 22 -4.42 -0.05 -20.10
CA GLU A 22 -5.55 -0.26 -21.01
C GLU A 22 -6.69 0.72 -20.69
N PRO A 23 -7.36 1.33 -21.73
CA PRO A 23 -8.27 2.45 -21.53
C PRO A 23 -9.71 2.09 -21.14
N ASP A 24 -10.03 0.86 -20.75
CA ASP A 24 -11.40 0.40 -20.53
C ASP A 24 -11.91 0.51 -19.07
N LEU A 25 -11.35 1.41 -18.27
CA LEU A 25 -11.71 1.58 -16.85
C LEU A 25 -12.94 2.49 -16.61
N LEU A 26 -13.71 2.83 -17.64
CA LEU A 26 -14.86 3.76 -17.51
C LEU A 26 -16.14 3.10 -16.96
N PHE A 27 -16.16 1.78 -16.74
CA PHE A 27 -17.39 1.03 -16.41
C PHE A 27 -17.65 0.81 -14.91
N LEU A 28 -16.77 1.28 -14.01
CA LEU A 28 -16.92 1.08 -12.57
C LEU A 28 -17.40 2.30 -11.79
N TYR A 29 -17.65 3.42 -12.47
CA TYR A 29 -18.00 4.69 -11.80
C TYR A 29 -19.46 4.79 -11.34
N ASP A 30 -20.38 4.02 -11.94
CA ASP A 30 -21.83 4.15 -11.67
C ASP A 30 -22.34 3.39 -10.43
N LYS A 31 -21.46 2.77 -9.64
CA LYS A 31 -21.86 1.96 -8.46
C LYS A 31 -21.52 2.56 -7.10
N VAL A 32 -20.97 3.75 -7.03
CA VAL A 32 -20.50 4.35 -5.76
C VAL A 32 -21.54 5.26 -5.10
N GLU A 33 -22.62 5.62 -5.78
CA GLU A 33 -23.62 6.58 -5.24
C GLU A 33 -24.60 6.02 -4.19
N ASN A 34 -24.53 4.73 -3.82
CA ASN A 34 -25.44 4.12 -2.83
C ASN A 34 -24.70 3.53 -1.61
N MET A 35 -23.69 4.23 -1.07
CA MET A 35 -22.96 3.75 0.11
C MET A 35 -23.22 4.58 1.38
N THR A 36 -24.38 5.20 1.49
CA THR A 36 -24.82 5.89 2.73
C THR A 36 -25.57 5.00 3.72
N ASP A 37 -25.84 3.72 3.39
CA ASP A 37 -26.55 2.78 4.28
C ASP A 37 -25.59 1.72 4.88
N LEU A 38 -24.49 2.17 5.49
CA LEU A 38 -23.60 1.29 6.27
C LEU A 38 -23.82 1.47 7.79
N GLU A 39 -25.00 1.83 8.19
CA GLU A 39 -25.42 1.72 9.59
C GLU A 39 -25.70 0.26 9.90
N ASP A 40 -24.92 -0.29 10.83
CA ASP A 40 -25.06 -1.61 11.47
C ASP A 40 -24.39 -2.83 10.79
N LYS A 41 -23.27 -2.66 10.08
CA LYS A 41 -22.37 -3.80 9.88
C LYS A 41 -21.65 -4.07 11.18
N GLN A 42 -21.96 -5.21 11.79
CA GLN A 42 -21.29 -5.73 12.97
C GLN A 42 -19.78 -5.79 12.69
N MET A 43 -19.05 -4.82 13.23
CA MET A 43 -17.59 -4.77 13.07
C MET A 43 -16.96 -5.98 13.77
N PRO A 44 -15.91 -6.58 13.19
CA PRO A 44 -15.15 -7.63 13.85
C PRO A 44 -14.61 -7.15 15.19
N LYS A 45 -14.64 -8.04 16.17
CA LYS A 45 -14.11 -7.75 17.53
C LYS A 45 -12.65 -8.15 17.61
N MET A 46 -11.88 -7.37 18.33
CA MET A 46 -10.48 -7.64 18.64
C MET A 46 -10.36 -8.34 19.98
N ALA A 47 -9.41 -9.29 20.09
CA ALA A 47 -9.02 -9.90 21.36
C ALA A 47 -8.13 -8.92 22.14
N GLU A 48 -8.54 -8.48 23.33
CA GLU A 48 -7.81 -7.47 24.12
C GLU A 48 -6.46 -7.97 24.64
N ASP A 49 -6.39 -9.22 25.10
CA ASP A 49 -5.17 -9.79 25.72
C ASP A 49 -4.16 -10.37 24.71
N GLY A 50 -4.43 -10.20 23.42
CA GLY A 50 -3.60 -10.77 22.36
C GLY A 50 -3.75 -12.30 22.24
N ILE A 51 -3.23 -12.83 21.14
CA ILE A 51 -3.18 -14.26 20.85
C ILE A 51 -1.75 -14.74 21.05
N HIS A 52 -1.50 -15.55 22.08
CA HIS A 52 -0.16 -16.08 22.32
C HIS A 52 0.22 -17.14 21.28
N ALA A 53 1.24 -16.86 20.49
CA ALA A 53 1.77 -17.79 19.50
C ALA A 53 2.69 -18.89 20.07
N GLY A 54 2.84 -18.92 21.40
CA GLY A 54 3.61 -19.91 22.13
C GLY A 54 2.74 -20.90 22.91
N PHE A 55 2.96 -20.98 24.23
CA PHE A 55 2.13 -21.84 25.10
C PHE A 55 0.72 -21.28 25.25
N PRO A 56 -0.31 -22.16 25.29
CA PRO A 56 -1.68 -21.71 25.50
C PRO A 56 -1.83 -21.01 26.87
N SER A 57 -2.47 -19.85 26.84
CA SER A 57 -2.90 -19.13 28.05
C SER A 57 -4.37 -19.40 28.30
N PRO A 58 -4.88 -19.40 29.56
CA PRO A 58 -6.30 -19.53 29.83
C PRO A 58 -7.09 -18.46 29.06
N ALA A 59 -8.04 -18.90 28.24
CA ALA A 59 -8.96 -18.00 27.57
C ALA A 59 -9.95 -17.46 28.60
N THR A 60 -9.80 -16.23 28.99
CA THR A 60 -10.79 -15.48 29.73
C THR A 60 -11.70 -14.75 28.71
N ASP A 61 -12.95 -14.45 29.02
CA ASP A 61 -14.02 -13.94 28.14
C ASP A 61 -13.73 -12.56 27.51
N TYR A 62 -12.94 -12.51 26.42
CA TYR A 62 -12.31 -11.27 25.94
C TYR A 62 -12.55 -10.93 24.47
N MET A 63 -13.77 -10.63 24.12
CA MET A 63 -14.09 -9.98 22.85
C MET A 63 -14.92 -8.72 23.11
N THR A 64 -14.27 -7.62 23.49
CA THR A 64 -14.98 -6.46 23.96
C THR A 64 -14.92 -5.25 23.03
N GLN A 65 -13.95 -5.14 22.16
CA GLN A 65 -13.83 -3.94 21.33
C GLN A 65 -13.97 -4.23 19.84
N ALA A 66 -14.92 -3.58 19.17
CA ALA A 66 -15.01 -3.61 17.71
C ALA A 66 -13.85 -2.81 17.10
N ILE A 67 -13.14 -3.40 16.14
CA ILE A 67 -12.05 -2.72 15.41
C ILE A 67 -12.48 -2.37 14.00
N ASP A 68 -12.24 -1.12 13.63
CA ASP A 68 -12.30 -0.65 12.26
C ASP A 68 -10.88 -0.68 11.66
N LEU A 69 -10.59 -1.69 10.85
CA LEU A 69 -9.28 -1.84 10.22
C LEU A 69 -8.94 -0.67 9.30
N ASN A 70 -9.91 -0.06 8.63
CA ASN A 70 -9.60 1.12 7.82
C ASN A 70 -9.10 2.27 8.69
N ARG A 71 -9.74 2.52 9.82
CA ARG A 71 -9.31 3.56 10.76
C ARG A 71 -7.95 3.24 11.38
N GLU A 72 -7.67 1.96 11.60
CA GLU A 72 -6.40 1.53 12.19
C GLU A 72 -5.24 1.61 11.18
N LEU A 73 -5.43 1.11 9.97
CA LEU A 73 -4.38 0.99 8.97
C LEU A 73 -4.18 2.28 8.14
N VAL A 74 -5.22 3.13 8.00
CA VAL A 74 -5.22 4.30 7.13
C VAL A 74 -5.14 5.56 7.98
N LYS A 75 -3.94 6.10 8.14
CA LYS A 75 -3.72 7.33 8.94
C LYS A 75 -3.96 8.60 8.14
N HIS A 76 -3.70 8.59 6.83
CA HIS A 76 -3.93 9.72 5.91
C HIS A 76 -4.87 9.30 4.78
N PRO A 77 -6.22 9.28 4.99
CA PRO A 77 -7.17 8.73 4.03
C PRO A 77 -7.08 9.32 2.62
N ALA A 78 -6.79 10.62 2.51
CA ALA A 78 -6.66 11.30 1.22
C ALA A 78 -5.35 10.99 0.47
N ALA A 79 -4.37 10.39 1.16
CA ALA A 79 -3.05 10.07 0.61
C ALA A 79 -2.72 8.58 0.65
N THR A 80 -3.63 7.73 1.15
CA THR A 80 -3.42 6.29 1.25
C THR A 80 -4.04 5.56 0.07
N PHE A 81 -3.29 4.62 -0.48
CA PHE A 81 -3.68 3.79 -1.62
C PHE A 81 -3.45 2.32 -1.29
N TYR A 82 -4.14 1.45 -2.02
CA TYR A 82 -3.93 0.01 -1.94
C TYR A 82 -3.33 -0.48 -3.26
N GLY A 83 -2.28 -1.30 -3.16
CA GLY A 83 -1.65 -1.96 -4.29
C GLY A 83 -1.69 -3.48 -4.13
N ARG A 84 -1.68 -4.22 -5.22
CA ARG A 84 -1.52 -5.68 -5.21
C ARG A 84 -0.14 -6.03 -5.73
N VAL A 85 0.56 -6.88 -5.00
CA VAL A 85 1.90 -7.33 -5.38
C VAL A 85 1.82 -8.28 -6.58
N VAL A 86 2.70 -8.06 -7.55
CA VAL A 86 2.96 -8.94 -8.69
C VAL A 86 4.46 -9.23 -8.74
N GLY A 87 4.82 -10.51 -8.82
CA GLY A 87 6.21 -10.97 -8.82
C GLY A 87 6.78 -11.24 -7.42
N ASP A 88 8.07 -11.59 -7.37
CA ASP A 88 8.73 -12.14 -6.20
C ASP A 88 9.99 -11.35 -5.76
N SER A 89 10.17 -10.13 -6.24
CA SER A 89 11.38 -9.33 -5.96
C SER A 89 11.56 -8.94 -4.48
N MET A 90 10.54 -9.14 -3.65
CA MET A 90 10.53 -8.83 -2.21
C MET A 90 10.19 -10.05 -1.35
N ILE A 91 10.40 -11.27 -1.86
CA ILE A 91 10.00 -12.51 -1.17
C ILE A 91 10.76 -12.72 0.14
N ASP A 92 12.03 -12.34 0.22
CA ASP A 92 12.84 -12.47 1.43
C ASP A 92 12.46 -11.43 2.51
N ALA A 93 11.67 -10.43 2.13
CA ALA A 93 11.00 -9.50 3.04
C ALA A 93 9.62 -10.01 3.50
N GLY A 94 9.24 -11.23 3.11
CA GLY A 94 7.94 -11.81 3.42
C GLY A 94 6.79 -11.24 2.58
N VAL A 95 7.08 -10.56 1.48
CA VAL A 95 6.06 -10.04 0.54
C VAL A 95 5.96 -10.96 -0.66
N GLU A 96 4.76 -11.49 -0.90
CA GLU A 96 4.49 -12.47 -1.94
C GLU A 96 3.50 -11.96 -2.97
N GLU A 97 3.50 -12.58 -4.13
CA GLU A 97 2.51 -12.28 -5.17
C GLU A 97 1.08 -12.44 -4.64
N GLY A 98 0.24 -11.45 -4.91
CA GLY A 98 -1.15 -11.40 -4.46
C GLY A 98 -1.37 -10.69 -3.14
N ASP A 99 -0.33 -10.40 -2.35
CA ASP A 99 -0.43 -9.59 -1.13
C ASP A 99 -0.96 -8.19 -1.44
N ILE A 100 -1.62 -7.58 -0.46
CA ILE A 100 -2.12 -6.20 -0.58
C ILE A 100 -1.21 -5.28 0.22
N LEU A 101 -0.73 -4.24 -0.43
CA LEU A 101 0.05 -3.16 0.17
C LEU A 101 -0.87 -2.02 0.58
N VAL A 102 -0.66 -1.48 1.77
CA VAL A 102 -1.18 -0.17 2.18
C VAL A 102 -0.07 0.85 1.97
N ILE A 103 -0.28 1.82 1.08
CA ILE A 103 0.75 2.75 0.61
C ILE A 103 0.32 4.15 1.00
N ASP A 104 1.17 4.87 1.72
CA ASP A 104 0.91 6.22 2.17
C ASP A 104 1.85 7.21 1.47
N LYS A 105 1.27 8.15 0.72
CA LYS A 105 2.01 9.19 -0.03
C LYS A 105 2.31 10.44 0.82
N ALA A 106 1.71 10.56 1.99
CA ALA A 106 1.95 11.69 2.88
C ALA A 106 3.19 11.50 3.76
N LEU A 107 3.72 10.28 3.83
CA LEU A 107 4.91 9.99 4.62
C LEU A 107 6.16 10.40 3.87
N GLU A 108 7.09 11.04 4.58
CA GLU A 108 8.46 11.26 4.11
C GLU A 108 9.25 9.97 4.25
N ALA A 109 9.77 9.49 3.12
CA ALA A 109 10.49 8.22 3.08
C ALA A 109 11.86 8.32 3.74
N GLN A 110 12.24 7.29 4.47
CA GLN A 110 13.50 7.18 5.20
C GLN A 110 14.35 6.01 4.67
N ASP A 111 15.62 6.02 5.05
CA ASP A 111 16.52 4.92 4.72
C ASP A 111 16.03 3.60 5.33
N GLY A 112 15.96 2.56 4.51
CA GLY A 112 15.42 1.26 4.88
C GLY A 112 13.91 1.10 4.73
N ASP A 113 13.17 2.15 4.37
CA ASP A 113 11.74 2.01 4.10
C ASP A 113 11.47 1.15 2.87
N MET A 114 10.37 0.41 2.92
CA MET A 114 9.79 -0.25 1.76
C MET A 114 8.87 0.74 1.05
N ALA A 115 9.12 1.00 -0.23
CA ALA A 115 8.35 1.98 -0.99
C ALA A 115 7.97 1.48 -2.38
N VAL A 116 6.85 1.98 -2.87
CA VAL A 116 6.47 1.86 -4.26
C VAL A 116 7.07 3.06 -5.01
N CYS A 117 7.87 2.76 -6.01
CA CYS A 117 8.55 3.71 -6.86
C CYS A 117 8.13 3.53 -8.31
N PHE A 118 8.13 4.62 -9.05
CA PHE A 118 8.01 4.61 -10.50
C PHE A 118 9.40 4.86 -11.09
N VAL A 119 9.87 3.95 -11.93
CA VAL A 119 11.21 4.02 -12.54
C VAL A 119 11.09 3.65 -14.01
N ASP A 120 11.53 4.54 -14.89
CA ASP A 120 11.59 4.33 -16.35
C ASP A 120 10.29 3.76 -16.95
N GLY A 121 9.14 4.25 -16.47
CA GLY A 121 7.82 3.85 -16.97
C GLY A 121 7.14 2.71 -16.21
N GLU A 122 7.77 2.12 -15.20
CA GLU A 122 7.24 0.97 -14.48
C GLU A 122 7.18 1.20 -12.97
N PHE A 123 6.12 0.65 -12.33
CA PHE A 123 6.05 0.61 -10.88
C PHE A 123 6.86 -0.56 -10.34
N THR A 124 7.59 -0.31 -9.26
CA THR A 124 8.36 -1.32 -8.56
C THR A 124 8.27 -1.16 -7.05
N LEU A 125 8.35 -2.28 -6.32
CA LEU A 125 8.42 -2.33 -4.86
C LEU A 125 9.85 -2.69 -4.45
N LYS A 126 10.50 -1.82 -3.67
CA LYS A 126 11.88 -2.00 -3.21
C LYS A 126 12.08 -1.39 -1.83
N TYR A 127 13.16 -1.80 -1.17
CA TYR A 127 13.72 -1.03 -0.08
C TYR A 127 14.48 0.18 -0.60
N LEU A 128 14.37 1.27 0.12
CA LEU A 128 15.11 2.50 -0.17
C LEU A 128 16.44 2.48 0.58
N LYS A 129 17.54 2.80 -0.11
CA LYS A 129 18.84 2.99 0.50
C LYS A 129 19.42 4.33 0.04
N PHE A 130 19.36 5.31 0.93
CA PHE A 130 19.93 6.64 0.68
C PHE A 130 21.43 6.64 0.96
N HIS A 131 22.19 7.34 0.14
CA HIS A 131 23.65 7.51 0.29
C HIS A 131 24.09 8.87 -0.30
N GLU A 132 25.35 9.26 -0.10
CA GLU A 132 25.88 10.57 -0.55
C GLU A 132 25.77 10.80 -2.07
N GLY A 133 25.71 9.73 -2.86
CA GLY A 133 25.58 9.77 -4.33
C GLY A 133 24.15 9.66 -4.85
N GLY A 134 23.13 9.56 -4.00
CA GLY A 134 21.74 9.41 -4.44
C GLY A 134 20.94 8.35 -3.71
N LEU A 135 20.16 7.59 -4.45
CA LEU A 135 19.25 6.57 -3.96
C LEU A 135 19.47 5.25 -4.72
N THR A 136 19.59 4.16 -3.98
CA THR A 136 19.55 2.78 -4.51
C THR A 136 18.25 2.13 -4.11
N LEU A 137 17.56 1.51 -5.05
CA LEU A 137 16.40 0.66 -4.83
C LEU A 137 16.84 -0.78 -4.69
N VAL A 138 16.68 -1.35 -3.50
CA VAL A 138 17.23 -2.67 -3.15
C VAL A 138 16.10 -3.71 -3.11
N PRO A 139 16.16 -4.77 -3.92
CA PRO A 139 15.21 -5.88 -3.82
C PRO A 139 15.51 -6.73 -2.57
N ALA A 140 14.51 -7.45 -2.09
CA ALA A 140 14.65 -8.50 -1.11
C ALA A 140 14.51 -9.87 -1.79
N ASN A 141 15.34 -10.11 -2.78
CA ASN A 141 15.50 -11.39 -3.48
C ASN A 141 16.80 -11.30 -4.29
N GLU A 142 17.73 -12.20 -4.02
CA GLU A 142 19.06 -12.22 -4.66
C GLU A 142 19.03 -12.42 -6.20
N LYS A 143 17.90 -12.87 -6.74
CA LYS A 143 17.73 -13.02 -8.20
C LYS A 143 17.61 -11.68 -8.94
N TYR A 144 17.34 -10.60 -8.24
CA TYR A 144 17.11 -9.28 -8.80
C TYR A 144 18.26 -8.34 -8.47
N PRO A 145 18.74 -7.55 -9.44
CA PRO A 145 19.74 -6.53 -9.15
C PRO A 145 19.11 -5.32 -8.44
N SER A 146 19.95 -4.61 -7.69
CA SER A 146 19.61 -3.28 -7.21
C SER A 146 19.57 -2.28 -8.37
N ILE A 147 18.75 -1.23 -8.23
CA ILE A 147 18.60 -0.18 -9.23
C ILE A 147 19.15 1.11 -8.64
N GLU A 148 20.19 1.67 -9.27
CA GLU A 148 20.72 2.97 -8.91
C GLU A 148 19.86 4.06 -9.56
N VAL A 149 19.35 5.00 -8.76
CA VAL A 149 18.60 6.14 -9.25
C VAL A 149 19.58 7.29 -9.45
N GLY A 150 19.92 7.56 -10.72
CA GLY A 150 20.86 8.62 -11.10
C GLY A 150 20.19 9.85 -11.71
N ASP A 151 20.97 10.87 -12.04
CA ASP A 151 20.52 12.17 -12.56
C ASP A 151 19.77 12.13 -13.90
N GLY A 152 19.63 10.97 -14.54
CA GLY A 152 18.93 10.81 -15.81
C GLY A 152 17.75 9.81 -15.76
N SER A 153 17.48 9.23 -14.60
CA SER A 153 16.38 8.27 -14.43
C SER A 153 15.04 9.00 -14.36
N ASP A 154 14.04 8.49 -15.06
CA ASP A 154 12.64 8.89 -14.85
C ASP A 154 12.14 8.23 -13.55
N PHE A 155 12.47 8.87 -12.43
CA PHE A 155 12.18 8.37 -11.10
C PHE A 155 11.17 9.24 -10.37
N MET A 156 10.18 8.58 -9.77
CA MET A 156 9.27 9.19 -8.83
C MET A 156 8.98 8.24 -7.67
N MET A 157 9.16 8.72 -6.44
CA MET A 157 8.66 8.00 -5.28
C MET A 157 7.15 8.13 -5.20
N TRP A 158 6.46 7.00 -5.25
CA TRP A 158 5.00 7.00 -5.27
C TRP A 158 4.39 6.95 -3.86
N GLY A 159 5.02 6.27 -2.93
CA GLY A 159 4.63 6.26 -1.53
C GLY A 159 5.31 5.17 -0.71
N VAL A 160 5.30 5.34 0.60
CA VAL A 160 5.86 4.41 1.59
C VAL A 160 4.84 3.32 1.91
N VAL A 161 5.27 2.07 1.95
CA VAL A 161 4.43 0.94 2.36
C VAL A 161 4.35 0.90 3.87
N THR A 162 3.16 1.04 4.42
CA THR A 162 2.92 1.01 5.86
C THR A 162 2.50 -0.36 6.36
N TYR A 163 1.76 -1.13 5.53
CA TYR A 163 1.33 -2.49 5.87
C TYR A 163 1.34 -3.39 4.65
N VAL A 164 1.58 -4.67 4.91
CA VAL A 164 1.38 -5.76 3.97
C VAL A 164 0.29 -6.67 4.51
N ILE A 165 -0.80 -6.84 3.77
CA ILE A 165 -1.92 -7.68 4.15
C ILE A 165 -1.84 -8.97 3.34
N LYS A 166 -1.56 -10.05 4.04
CA LYS A 166 -1.35 -11.38 3.47
C LYS A 166 -2.61 -12.24 3.64
N LYS A 167 -3.03 -12.89 2.56
CA LYS A 167 -4.07 -13.92 2.61
C LYS A 167 -3.42 -15.25 2.96
N VAL A 168 -3.83 -15.85 4.08
CA VAL A 168 -3.26 -17.12 4.57
C VAL A 168 -3.99 -18.35 4.01
N ARG A 169 -5.22 -18.18 3.46
CA ARG A 169 -6.02 -19.30 2.94
C ARG A 169 -6.87 -18.89 1.74
#